data_f4aac7012a71f1557a5d463a3d5208ae
#
_entry.id   f4aac7012a71f1557a5d463a3d5208ae
#
_cell.length_a   1.000
_cell.length_b   1.000
_cell.length_c   1.000
_cell.angle_alpha   90.00
_cell.angle_beta   90.00
_cell.angle_gamma   90.00
#
_symmetry.space_group_name_H-M   'P 1'
#
loop_
_entity.id
_entity.type
_entity.pdbx_description
1 polymer ?
#
loop_
_entity_poly.entity_id
_entity_poly.type
_entity_poly.pdbx_seq_one_letter_code
_entity_poly.pdbx_strand_id
1 'polypeptide(L)'
;MFGLNATQVALIGAIVAAVQTVLLVVAGAVAWRQLREAQRTRYLGAIIRMFDDIGSREAYQDADAALGLPDRIEEYTPEELELATWTTRVYEQLAFLVESGMIPAKYIVPLDSRRIVWTWDALQPYIQEQRRLRDSGGAYRVSGDGRFFELLAMRALRYRKQTFGETKRAHPPIPQDYRTHVLQLIARGERIGSRSAGR
;
A
#
# COMPACT_ATOMS: atom_id res chain seq x y z
N MET A 1 -26.33 55.82 -40.33
CA MET A 1 -26.47 55.19 -38.97
C MET A 1 -27.30 53.92 -39.13
N PHE A 2 -26.68 52.78 -39.07
CA PHE A 2 -27.40 51.50 -39.12
C PHE A 2 -27.97 51.22 -37.72
N GLY A 3 -29.24 51.55 -37.50
CA GLY A 3 -29.94 51.22 -36.27
C GLY A 3 -30.23 49.70 -36.24
N LEU A 4 -29.59 48.96 -35.34
CA LEU A 4 -29.92 47.55 -35.09
C LEU A 4 -31.37 47.50 -34.56
N ASN A 5 -32.20 46.61 -35.10
CA ASN A 5 -33.55 46.35 -34.63
C ASN A 5 -33.50 45.66 -33.26
N ALA A 6 -34.43 45.93 -32.35
CA ALA A 6 -34.49 45.33 -31.02
C ALA A 6 -34.38 43.78 -31.06
N THR A 7 -34.94 43.18 -32.09
CA THR A 7 -34.87 41.71 -32.30
C THR A 7 -33.44 41.24 -32.62
N GLN A 8 -32.68 42.05 -33.39
CA GLN A 8 -31.27 41.72 -33.68
C GLN A 8 -30.37 41.85 -32.45
N VAL A 9 -30.60 42.84 -31.61
CA VAL A 9 -29.90 43.04 -30.34
C VAL A 9 -30.18 41.85 -29.38
N ALA A 10 -31.46 41.44 -29.28
CA ALA A 10 -31.84 40.28 -28.47
C ALA A 10 -31.21 38.96 -28.98
N LEU A 11 -31.15 38.75 -30.29
CA LEU A 11 -30.52 37.57 -30.89
C LEU A 11 -29.03 37.54 -30.63
N ILE A 12 -28.32 38.66 -30.78
CA ILE A 12 -26.89 38.78 -30.49
C ILE A 12 -26.64 38.48 -28.99
N GLY A 13 -27.47 39.05 -28.11
CA GLY A 13 -27.37 38.79 -26.67
C GLY A 13 -27.54 37.30 -26.31
N ALA A 14 -28.51 36.64 -26.96
CA ALA A 14 -28.73 35.19 -26.75
C ALA A 14 -27.55 34.34 -27.24
N ILE A 15 -26.97 34.68 -28.39
CA ILE A 15 -25.78 33.99 -28.95
C ILE A 15 -24.58 34.17 -27.98
N VAL A 16 -24.33 35.40 -27.52
CA VAL A 16 -23.24 35.68 -26.59
C VAL A 16 -23.42 34.91 -25.28
N ALA A 17 -24.64 34.89 -24.73
CA ALA A 17 -24.94 34.11 -23.51
C ALA A 17 -24.72 32.60 -23.70
N ALA A 18 -25.14 32.06 -24.87
CA ALA A 18 -24.91 30.66 -25.21
C ALA A 18 -23.41 30.32 -25.30
N VAL A 19 -22.63 31.18 -25.98
CA VAL A 19 -21.16 31.00 -26.08
C VAL A 19 -20.49 31.07 -24.71
N GLN A 20 -20.89 32.02 -23.85
CA GLN A 20 -20.37 32.14 -22.50
C GLN A 20 -20.69 30.89 -21.66
N THR A 21 -21.90 30.37 -21.78
CA THR A 21 -22.28 29.14 -21.08
C THR A 21 -21.43 27.93 -21.52
N VAL A 22 -21.19 27.76 -22.80
CA VAL A 22 -20.34 26.70 -23.34
C VAL A 22 -18.90 26.85 -22.82
N LEU A 23 -18.37 28.09 -22.85
CA LEU A 23 -17.01 28.35 -22.33
C LEU A 23 -16.88 28.02 -20.84
N LEU A 24 -17.88 28.35 -20.02
CA LEU A 24 -17.91 28.02 -18.58
C LEU A 24 -17.93 26.51 -18.36
N VAL A 25 -18.72 25.76 -19.12
CA VAL A 25 -18.79 24.30 -19.03
C VAL A 25 -17.43 23.68 -19.39
N VAL A 26 -16.83 24.13 -20.49
CA VAL A 26 -15.50 23.66 -20.92
C VAL A 26 -14.43 24.00 -19.87
N ALA A 27 -14.43 25.25 -19.39
CA ALA A 27 -13.49 25.67 -18.33
C ALA A 27 -13.66 24.84 -17.05
N GLY A 28 -14.89 24.56 -16.63
CA GLY A 28 -15.20 23.69 -15.50
C GLY A 28 -14.70 22.26 -15.69
N ALA A 29 -14.88 21.69 -16.88
CA ALA A 29 -14.39 20.35 -17.19
C ALA A 29 -12.85 20.27 -17.17
N VAL A 30 -12.18 21.29 -17.73
CA VAL A 30 -10.71 21.38 -17.69
C VAL A 30 -10.20 21.54 -16.25
N ALA A 31 -10.80 22.43 -15.46
CA ALA A 31 -10.43 22.63 -14.06
C ALA A 31 -10.64 21.35 -13.24
N TRP A 32 -11.73 20.64 -13.45
CA TRP A 32 -11.99 19.35 -12.81
C TRP A 32 -10.91 18.30 -13.15
N ARG A 33 -10.54 18.22 -14.44
CA ARG A 33 -9.48 17.32 -14.89
C ARG A 33 -8.14 17.67 -14.26
N GLN A 34 -7.77 18.95 -14.23
CA GLN A 34 -6.52 19.42 -13.61
C GLN A 34 -6.50 19.15 -12.10
N LEU A 35 -7.62 19.37 -11.40
CA LEU A 35 -7.74 19.06 -9.97
C LEU A 35 -7.52 17.57 -9.71
N ARG A 36 -8.10 16.71 -10.54
CA ARG A 36 -7.93 15.25 -10.43
C ARG A 36 -6.50 14.80 -10.71
N GLU A 37 -5.83 15.43 -11.67
CA GLU A 37 -4.42 15.17 -11.97
C GLU A 37 -3.50 15.68 -10.86
N ALA A 38 -3.76 16.88 -10.31
CA ALA A 38 -3.01 17.43 -9.18
C ALA A 38 -3.14 16.58 -7.90
N GLN A 39 -4.34 16.05 -7.62
CA GLN A 39 -4.54 15.10 -6.53
C GLN A 39 -3.72 13.81 -6.75
N ARG A 40 -3.75 13.23 -7.95
CA ARG A 40 -2.92 12.06 -8.27
C ARG A 40 -1.43 12.32 -8.08
N THR A 41 -0.94 13.49 -8.47
CA THR A 41 0.49 13.83 -8.33
C THR A 41 0.89 14.02 -6.86
N ARG A 42 0.03 14.61 -6.02
CA ARG A 42 0.27 14.72 -4.56
C ARG A 42 0.31 13.35 -3.89
N TYR A 43 -0.60 12.44 -4.27
CA TYR A 43 -0.59 11.06 -3.78
C TYR A 43 0.65 10.29 -4.25
N LEU A 44 1.08 10.48 -5.50
CA LEU A 44 2.31 9.87 -6.03
C LEU A 44 3.55 10.27 -5.21
N GLY A 45 3.69 11.53 -4.80
CA GLY A 45 4.81 11.96 -3.97
C GLY A 45 4.82 11.31 -2.57
N ALA A 46 3.65 11.14 -1.94
CA ALA A 46 3.53 10.41 -0.68
C ALA A 46 3.79 8.91 -0.85
N ILE A 47 3.29 8.34 -1.95
CA ILE A 47 3.49 6.95 -2.33
C ILE A 47 4.96 6.66 -2.61
N ILE A 48 5.66 7.52 -3.35
CA ILE A 48 7.10 7.34 -3.66
C ILE A 48 7.91 7.32 -2.36
N ARG A 49 7.69 8.26 -1.43
CA ARG A 49 8.36 8.25 -0.13
C ARG A 49 8.07 6.98 0.67
N MET A 50 6.83 6.54 0.67
CA MET A 50 6.44 5.31 1.34
C MET A 50 6.99 4.07 0.63
N PHE A 51 7.14 4.10 -0.71
CA PHE A 51 7.83 3.05 -1.45
C PHE A 51 9.34 3.07 -1.24
N ASP A 52 9.95 4.22 -1.01
CA ASP A 52 11.34 4.30 -0.59
C ASP A 52 11.53 3.63 0.78
N ASP A 53 10.54 3.76 1.68
CA ASP A 53 10.55 3.08 2.98
C ASP A 53 10.19 1.58 2.87
N ILE A 54 9.17 1.22 2.07
CA ILE A 54 8.70 -0.17 1.89
C ILE A 54 9.55 -0.93 0.87
N GLY A 55 10.00 -0.26 -0.19
CA GLY A 55 10.89 -0.79 -1.21
C GLY A 55 12.35 -0.69 -0.82
N SER A 56 12.64 -0.28 0.41
CA SER A 56 13.99 -0.27 0.92
C SER A 56 14.54 -1.71 0.96
N ARG A 57 15.83 -1.82 0.77
CA ARG A 57 16.52 -3.11 0.89
C ARG A 57 16.21 -3.79 2.24
N GLU A 58 16.02 -2.98 3.27
CA GLU A 58 15.73 -3.42 4.63
C GLU A 58 14.32 -4.04 4.76
N ALA A 59 13.30 -3.44 4.16
CA ALA A 59 11.95 -4.01 4.16
C ALA A 59 11.90 -5.37 3.46
N TYR A 60 12.66 -5.51 2.37
CA TYR A 60 12.82 -6.81 1.72
C TYR A 60 13.57 -7.82 2.58
N GLN A 61 14.62 -7.38 3.29
CA GLN A 61 15.36 -8.21 4.22
C GLN A 61 14.50 -8.65 5.41
N ASP A 62 13.69 -7.73 5.95
CA ASP A 62 12.75 -8.04 7.02
C ASP A 62 11.69 -9.06 6.58
N ALA A 63 11.13 -8.89 5.38
CA ALA A 63 10.17 -9.83 4.83
C ALA A 63 10.78 -11.23 4.63
N ASP A 64 12.00 -11.30 4.11
CA ASP A 64 12.71 -12.57 3.94
C ASP A 64 13.07 -13.19 5.28
N ALA A 65 13.48 -12.40 6.29
CA ALA A 65 13.75 -12.88 7.65
C ALA A 65 12.47 -13.40 8.35
N ALA A 66 11.33 -12.75 8.10
CA ALA A 66 10.04 -13.17 8.66
C ALA A 66 9.61 -14.56 8.18
N LEU A 67 10.09 -15.03 7.02
CA LEU A 67 9.81 -16.39 6.54
C LEU A 67 10.44 -17.48 7.43
N GLY A 68 11.42 -17.14 8.25
CA GLY A 68 12.06 -18.06 9.19
C GLY A 68 11.49 -17.99 10.60
N LEU A 69 10.38 -17.27 10.83
CA LEU A 69 9.74 -17.23 12.15
C LEU A 69 9.23 -18.64 12.54
N PRO A 70 9.24 -18.98 13.83
CA PRO A 70 8.61 -20.19 14.31
C PRO A 70 7.11 -20.23 13.99
N ASP A 71 6.54 -21.42 13.87
CA ASP A 71 5.10 -21.59 13.66
C ASP A 71 4.26 -21.16 14.88
N ARG A 72 4.88 -21.10 16.06
CA ARG A 72 4.22 -20.79 17.34
C ARG A 72 4.74 -19.48 17.91
N ILE A 73 3.84 -18.58 18.24
CA ILE A 73 4.19 -17.25 18.78
C ILE A 73 4.90 -17.35 20.13
N GLU A 74 4.55 -18.34 20.94
CA GLU A 74 5.16 -18.55 22.25
C GLU A 74 6.67 -18.81 22.16
N GLU A 75 7.15 -19.19 20.98
CA GLU A 75 8.56 -19.44 20.69
C GLU A 75 9.30 -18.20 20.18
N TYR A 76 8.58 -17.08 19.95
CA TYR A 76 9.17 -15.86 19.43
C TYR A 76 10.04 -15.16 20.46
N THR A 77 11.26 -14.84 20.07
CA THR A 77 12.10 -13.89 20.83
C THR A 77 11.52 -12.47 20.74
N PRO A 78 11.91 -11.55 21.66
CA PRO A 78 11.49 -10.15 21.56
C PRO A 78 11.80 -9.51 20.20
N GLU A 79 12.95 -9.85 19.61
CA GLU A 79 13.39 -9.35 18.30
C GLU A 79 12.53 -9.90 17.16
N GLU A 80 12.16 -11.18 17.23
CA GLU A 80 11.25 -11.81 16.27
C GLU A 80 9.83 -11.24 16.35
N LEU A 81 9.39 -10.93 17.56
CA LEU A 81 8.09 -10.27 17.77
C LEU A 81 8.08 -8.85 17.20
N GLU A 82 9.19 -8.11 17.33
CA GLU A 82 9.36 -6.81 16.71
C GLU A 82 9.40 -6.90 15.19
N LEU A 83 10.15 -7.87 14.64
CA LEU A 83 10.20 -8.16 13.21
C LEU A 83 8.82 -8.47 12.66
N ALA A 84 8.06 -9.36 13.29
CA ALA A 84 6.71 -9.71 12.89
C ALA A 84 5.77 -8.50 12.92
N THR A 85 5.85 -7.67 13.97
CA THR A 85 5.06 -6.45 14.13
C THR A 85 5.35 -5.45 13.01
N TRP A 86 6.63 -5.19 12.75
CA TRP A 86 7.06 -4.24 11.73
C TRP A 86 6.68 -4.70 10.33
N THR A 87 7.01 -5.95 9.98
CA THR A 87 6.72 -6.51 8.67
C THR A 87 5.22 -6.54 8.40
N THR A 88 4.41 -6.93 9.40
CA THR A 88 2.93 -6.87 9.28
C THR A 88 2.45 -5.46 9.00
N ARG A 89 2.97 -4.44 9.71
CA ARG A 89 2.60 -3.04 9.50
C ARG A 89 2.93 -2.55 8.10
N VAL A 90 4.12 -2.87 7.59
CA VAL A 90 4.56 -2.49 6.23
C VAL A 90 3.62 -3.08 5.18
N TYR A 91 3.33 -4.37 5.26
CA TYR A 91 2.42 -5.02 4.30
C TYR A 91 0.96 -4.58 4.45
N GLU A 92 0.50 -4.30 5.66
CA GLU A 92 -0.85 -3.75 5.89
C GLU A 92 -1.00 -2.37 5.26
N GLN A 93 0.00 -1.49 5.38
CA GLN A 93 0.01 -0.18 4.74
C GLN A 93 0.04 -0.29 3.22
N LEU A 94 0.92 -1.14 2.65
CA LEU A 94 0.97 -1.40 1.22
C LEU A 94 -0.39 -1.89 0.71
N ALA A 95 -0.96 -2.85 1.41
CA ALA A 95 -2.25 -3.45 1.06
C ALA A 95 -3.39 -2.44 1.15
N PHE A 96 -3.40 -1.58 2.18
CA PHE A 96 -4.37 -0.49 2.28
C PHE A 96 -4.32 0.44 1.06
N LEU A 97 -3.11 0.82 0.59
CA LEU A 97 -2.98 1.66 -0.60
C LEU A 97 -3.48 0.97 -1.87
N VAL A 98 -3.27 -0.35 -1.97
CA VAL A 98 -3.76 -1.14 -3.11
C VAL A 98 -5.28 -1.28 -3.05
N GLU A 99 -5.85 -1.60 -1.90
CA GLU A 99 -7.30 -1.82 -1.74
C GLU A 99 -8.09 -0.52 -1.79
N SER A 100 -7.52 0.61 -1.34
CA SER A 100 -8.12 1.94 -1.50
C SER A 100 -8.03 2.47 -2.94
N GLY A 101 -7.36 1.75 -3.85
CA GLY A 101 -7.19 2.14 -5.25
C GLY A 101 -6.17 3.26 -5.47
N MET A 102 -5.44 3.67 -4.44
CA MET A 102 -4.35 4.65 -4.57
C MET A 102 -3.22 4.10 -5.45
N ILE A 103 -2.92 2.81 -5.30
CA ILE A 103 -1.98 2.09 -6.15
C ILE A 103 -2.73 0.97 -6.88
N PRO A 104 -2.74 0.98 -8.21
CA PRO A 104 -3.36 -0.12 -8.94
C PRO A 104 -2.65 -1.46 -8.68
N ALA A 105 -3.41 -2.47 -8.25
CA ALA A 105 -2.90 -3.81 -7.95
C ALA A 105 -2.09 -4.44 -9.10
N LYS A 106 -2.40 -4.08 -10.34
CA LYS A 106 -1.70 -4.55 -11.56
C LYS A 106 -0.22 -4.20 -11.60
N TYR A 107 0.25 -3.24 -10.79
CA TYR A 107 1.67 -2.89 -10.71
C TYR A 107 2.40 -3.62 -9.59
N ILE A 108 1.70 -3.93 -8.50
CA ILE A 108 2.30 -4.56 -7.31
C ILE A 108 2.25 -6.08 -7.40
N VAL A 109 1.05 -6.62 -7.68
CA VAL A 109 0.82 -8.06 -7.63
C VAL A 109 1.71 -8.85 -8.59
N PRO A 110 1.90 -8.47 -9.88
CA PRO A 110 2.80 -9.21 -10.76
C PRO A 110 4.27 -9.17 -10.32
N LEU A 111 4.72 -8.06 -9.74
CA LEU A 111 6.11 -7.87 -9.33
C LEU A 111 6.45 -8.65 -8.06
N ASP A 112 5.57 -8.62 -7.07
CA ASP A 112 5.89 -9.10 -5.72
C ASP A 112 4.95 -10.21 -5.20
N SER A 113 4.11 -10.79 -6.06
CA SER A 113 3.10 -11.77 -5.66
C SER A 113 3.66 -12.94 -4.85
N ARG A 114 4.86 -13.42 -5.18
CA ARG A 114 5.50 -14.53 -4.46
C ARG A 114 5.81 -14.14 -3.03
N ARG A 115 6.47 -13.00 -2.83
CA ARG A 115 6.85 -12.51 -1.51
C ARG A 115 5.63 -12.16 -0.67
N ILE A 116 4.65 -11.44 -1.23
CA ILE A 116 3.39 -11.12 -0.55
C ILE A 116 2.75 -12.37 0.03
N VAL A 117 2.69 -13.42 -0.77
CA VAL A 117 2.05 -14.67 -0.37
C VAL A 117 2.86 -15.39 0.70
N TRP A 118 4.18 -15.51 0.54
CA TRP A 118 5.05 -16.17 1.52
C TRP A 118 5.10 -15.43 2.85
N THR A 119 5.24 -14.10 2.81
CA THR A 119 5.25 -13.29 4.03
C THR A 119 3.91 -13.37 4.77
N TRP A 120 2.79 -13.41 4.04
CA TRP A 120 1.48 -13.65 4.64
C TRP A 120 1.43 -14.98 5.38
N ASP A 121 1.90 -16.07 4.76
CA ASP A 121 1.87 -17.39 5.38
C ASP A 121 2.73 -17.45 6.63
N ALA A 122 3.92 -16.86 6.58
CA ALA A 122 4.82 -16.83 7.73
C ALA A 122 4.26 -15.98 8.88
N LEU A 123 3.54 -14.90 8.58
CA LEU A 123 2.99 -13.99 9.60
C LEU A 123 1.56 -14.34 10.03
N GLN A 124 0.91 -15.27 9.35
CA GLN A 124 -0.48 -15.65 9.65
C GLN A 124 -0.70 -16.05 11.13
N PRO A 125 0.15 -16.88 11.76
CA PRO A 125 -0.01 -17.23 13.18
C PRO A 125 0.05 -15.99 14.07
N TYR A 126 0.99 -15.08 13.84
CA TYR A 126 1.13 -13.82 14.56
C TYR A 126 -0.11 -12.94 14.40
N ILE A 127 -0.59 -12.74 13.17
CA ILE A 127 -1.76 -11.91 12.89
C ILE A 127 -3.01 -12.47 13.54
N GLN A 128 -3.21 -13.79 13.51
CA GLN A 128 -4.35 -14.44 14.16
C GLN A 128 -4.34 -14.24 15.68
N GLU A 129 -3.18 -14.37 16.32
CA GLU A 129 -3.04 -14.11 17.75
C GLU A 129 -3.30 -12.64 18.09
N GLN A 130 -2.82 -11.67 17.28
CA GLN A 130 -3.13 -10.25 17.48
C GLN A 130 -4.64 -9.98 17.38
N ARG A 131 -5.34 -10.63 16.45
CA ARG A 131 -6.80 -10.55 16.32
C ARG A 131 -7.49 -11.12 17.58
N ARG A 132 -7.04 -12.28 18.05
CA ARG A 132 -7.58 -12.91 19.27
C ARG A 132 -7.39 -12.03 20.50
N LEU A 133 -6.21 -11.43 20.67
CA LEU A 133 -5.91 -10.51 21.77
C LEU A 133 -6.79 -9.25 21.70
N ARG A 134 -6.97 -8.67 20.53
CA ARG A 134 -7.87 -7.54 20.34
C ARG A 134 -9.31 -7.89 20.72
N ASP A 135 -9.82 -9.01 20.23
CA ASP A 135 -11.21 -9.43 20.44
C ASP A 135 -11.49 -9.81 21.91
N SER A 136 -10.45 -10.21 22.66
CA SER A 136 -10.52 -10.44 24.12
C SER A 136 -10.31 -9.18 24.96
N GLY A 137 -10.14 -7.99 24.35
CA GLY A 137 -9.82 -6.75 25.06
C GLY A 137 -8.40 -6.67 25.61
N GLY A 138 -7.50 -7.54 25.17
CA GLY A 138 -6.09 -7.55 25.54
C GLY A 138 -5.27 -6.47 24.80
N ALA A 139 -4.03 -6.30 25.26
CA ALA A 139 -3.08 -5.43 24.57
C ALA A 139 -2.64 -6.06 23.24
N TYR A 140 -2.85 -5.36 22.13
CA TYR A 140 -2.38 -5.77 20.81
C TYR A 140 -1.42 -4.72 20.22
N ARG A 141 -0.48 -5.17 19.38
CA ARG A 141 0.65 -4.35 18.92
C ARG A 141 0.47 -3.75 17.54
N VAL A 142 -0.45 -4.28 16.75
CA VAL A 142 -0.63 -3.86 15.34
C VAL A 142 -1.81 -2.90 15.22
N SER A 143 -1.59 -1.75 14.58
CA SER A 143 -2.64 -0.73 14.36
C SER A 143 -3.74 -1.17 13.39
N GLY A 144 -3.58 -2.29 12.71
CA GLY A 144 -4.57 -2.95 11.86
C GLY A 144 -4.65 -4.43 12.22
N ASP A 145 -5.74 -5.07 11.84
CA ASP A 145 -5.96 -6.49 12.10
C ASP A 145 -5.37 -7.40 11.01
N GLY A 146 -4.48 -6.86 10.17
CA GLY A 146 -3.91 -7.58 9.02
C GLY A 146 -4.93 -7.87 7.92
N ARG A 147 -6.09 -7.22 7.94
CA ARG A 147 -7.19 -7.48 7.01
C ARG A 147 -6.86 -7.07 5.58
N PHE A 148 -6.25 -5.91 5.42
CA PHE A 148 -5.83 -5.46 4.09
C PHE A 148 -4.70 -6.33 3.55
N PHE A 149 -3.75 -6.70 4.39
CA PHE A 149 -2.69 -7.62 4.00
C PHE A 149 -3.24 -8.99 3.58
N GLU A 150 -4.23 -9.53 4.28
CA GLU A 150 -4.93 -10.75 3.89
C GLU A 150 -5.57 -10.64 2.50
N LEU A 151 -6.28 -9.53 2.23
CA LEU A 151 -6.90 -9.28 0.93
C LEU A 151 -5.86 -9.21 -0.19
N LEU A 152 -4.74 -8.53 0.05
CA LEU A 152 -3.63 -8.44 -0.90
C LEU A 152 -3.00 -9.81 -1.15
N ALA A 153 -2.80 -10.61 -0.09
CA ALA A 153 -2.25 -11.96 -0.19
C ALA A 153 -3.18 -12.90 -0.97
N MET A 154 -4.49 -12.84 -0.73
CA MET A 154 -5.48 -13.59 -1.51
C MET A 154 -5.48 -13.18 -2.99
N ARG A 155 -5.34 -11.90 -3.28
CA ARG A 155 -5.24 -11.38 -4.65
C ARG A 155 -3.96 -11.88 -5.34
N ALA A 156 -2.83 -11.81 -4.64
CA ALA A 156 -1.55 -12.31 -5.11
C ALA A 156 -1.59 -13.83 -5.38
N LEU A 157 -2.19 -14.60 -4.47
CA LEU A 157 -2.37 -16.04 -4.64
C LEU A 157 -3.23 -16.38 -5.87
N ARG A 158 -4.34 -15.66 -6.06
CA ARG A 158 -5.21 -15.83 -7.24
C ARG A 158 -4.45 -15.55 -8.54
N TYR A 159 -3.68 -14.47 -8.57
CA TYR A 159 -2.82 -14.14 -9.71
C TYR A 159 -1.82 -15.26 -10.01
N ARG A 160 -1.12 -15.78 -8.99
CA ARG A 160 -0.15 -16.87 -9.15
C ARG A 160 -0.79 -18.16 -9.64
N LYS A 161 -1.96 -18.50 -9.10
CA LYS A 161 -2.73 -19.65 -9.55
C LYS A 161 -3.12 -19.54 -11.03
N GLN A 162 -3.59 -18.37 -11.46
CA GLN A 162 -4.00 -18.12 -12.84
C GLN A 162 -2.81 -18.07 -13.81
N THR A 163 -1.69 -17.49 -13.40
CA THR A 163 -0.55 -17.25 -14.29
C THR A 163 0.42 -18.42 -14.34
N PHE A 164 0.65 -19.10 -13.21
CA PHE A 164 1.69 -20.12 -13.05
C PHE A 164 1.14 -21.49 -12.66
N GLY A 165 -0.17 -21.63 -12.43
CA GLY A 165 -0.78 -22.88 -11.94
C GLY A 165 -0.39 -23.23 -10.49
N GLU A 166 0.26 -22.32 -9.77
CA GLU A 166 0.77 -22.57 -8.43
C GLU A 166 -0.35 -22.58 -7.39
N THR A 167 -0.54 -23.72 -6.75
CA THR A 167 -1.53 -23.91 -5.68
C THR A 167 -0.91 -24.11 -4.30
N LYS A 168 0.38 -24.40 -4.23
CA LYS A 168 1.14 -24.63 -2.99
C LYS A 168 2.49 -23.94 -3.01
N ARG A 169 2.99 -23.64 -1.85
CA ARG A 169 4.08 -22.75 -1.54
C ARG A 169 5.23 -23.53 -0.93
N ALA A 170 6.27 -23.76 -1.71
CA ALA A 170 7.58 -24.00 -1.14
C ALA A 170 8.33 -22.68 -1.21
N HIS A 171 8.56 -22.03 -0.07
CA HIS A 171 9.57 -20.98 -0.01
C HIS A 171 10.94 -21.65 0.06
N PRO A 172 11.98 -21.11 -0.58
CA PRO A 172 13.32 -21.63 -0.41
C PRO A 172 13.74 -21.48 1.06
N PRO A 173 14.55 -22.41 1.58
CA PRO A 173 15.11 -22.28 2.92
C PRO A 173 15.91 -20.98 3.00
N ILE A 174 15.65 -20.18 4.02
CA ILE A 174 16.39 -18.96 4.26
C ILE A 174 17.71 -19.33 4.90
N PRO A 175 18.85 -18.83 4.40
CA PRO A 175 20.13 -19.03 5.04
C PRO A 175 20.08 -18.54 6.50
N GLN A 176 20.47 -19.40 7.43
CA GLN A 176 20.34 -19.13 8.86
C GLN A 176 21.24 -17.96 9.31
N ASP A 177 22.39 -17.78 8.65
CA ASP A 177 23.30 -16.66 8.83
C ASP A 177 22.65 -15.32 8.45
N TYR A 178 21.86 -15.29 7.37
CA TYR A 178 21.12 -14.10 6.94
C TYR A 178 20.05 -13.68 7.97
N ARG A 179 19.25 -14.64 8.45
CA ARG A 179 18.26 -14.40 9.51
C ARG A 179 18.91 -13.88 10.78
N THR A 180 20.00 -14.53 11.22
CA THR A 180 20.76 -14.11 12.40
C THR A 180 21.29 -12.69 12.26
N HIS A 181 21.77 -12.32 11.08
CA HIS A 181 22.22 -10.95 10.79
C HIS A 181 21.10 -9.92 10.96
N VAL A 182 19.93 -10.17 10.37
CA VAL A 182 18.77 -9.25 10.48
C VAL A 182 18.32 -9.10 11.94
N LEU A 183 18.20 -10.18 12.68
CA LEU A 183 17.83 -10.13 14.11
C LEU A 183 18.87 -9.39 14.96
N GLN A 184 20.16 -9.50 14.64
CA GLN A 184 21.21 -8.73 15.29
C GLN A 184 21.11 -7.22 14.98
N LEU A 185 20.76 -6.84 13.75
CA LEU A 185 20.52 -5.43 13.40
C LEU A 185 19.33 -4.86 14.20
N ILE A 186 18.25 -5.64 14.35
CA ILE A 186 17.10 -5.28 15.17
C ILE A 186 17.52 -5.08 16.64
N ALA A 187 18.21 -6.04 17.21
CA ALA A 187 18.67 -6.00 18.60
C ALA A 187 19.61 -4.82 18.92
N ARG A 188 20.37 -4.34 17.91
CA ARG A 188 21.24 -3.17 18.03
C ARG A 188 20.51 -1.83 17.84
N GLY A 189 19.22 -1.85 17.51
CA GLY A 189 18.47 -0.64 17.17
C GLY A 189 18.95 0.05 15.88
N GLU A 190 19.72 -0.65 15.05
CA GLU A 190 20.30 -0.12 13.82
C GLU A 190 19.31 -0.08 12.65
N ARG A 191 18.01 -0.17 12.93
CA ARG A 191 16.96 -0.02 11.91
C ARG A 191 16.92 1.40 11.37
N ILE A 192 17.00 1.52 10.08
CA ILE A 192 17.08 2.79 9.35
C ILE A 192 15.83 3.66 9.53
N GLY A 193 14.69 3.11 9.92
CA GLY A 193 13.49 3.89 10.25
C GLY A 193 13.61 4.79 11.48
N SER A 194 14.60 4.60 12.35
CA SER A 194 14.82 5.45 13.53
C SER A 194 15.68 6.69 13.25
N ARG A 195 16.36 6.78 12.10
CA ARG A 195 17.26 7.92 11.79
C ARG A 195 16.55 9.15 11.19
N SER A 196 15.30 9.04 10.74
CA SER A 196 14.58 10.18 10.15
C SER A 196 13.83 11.06 11.16
N ALA A 197 13.80 10.70 12.44
CA ALA A 197 13.13 11.47 13.49
C ALA A 197 14.03 12.51 14.18
N GLY A 198 15.26 12.71 13.73
CA GLY A 198 16.27 13.54 14.38
C GLY A 198 16.99 14.56 13.47
N ARG A 199 16.29 15.14 12.47
CA ARG A 199 16.77 16.34 11.77
C ARG A 199 15.64 17.27 11.40
#